data_27715a62c419080b54ede8003a3a1da2
#
_entry.id   27715a62c419080b54ede8003a3a1da2
#
_cell.length_a   1.000
_cell.length_b   1.000
_cell.length_c   1.000
_cell.angle_alpha   90.00
_cell.angle_beta   90.00
_cell.angle_gamma   90.00
#
_symmetry.space_group_name_H-M   'P 1'
#
loop_
_entity.id
_entity.type
_entity.pdbx_description
1 polymer ?
#
loop_
_entity_poly.entity_id
_entity_poly.type
_entity_poly.pdbx_seq_one_letter_code
_entity_poly.pdbx_strand_id
1 'polypeptide(L)'
;MHSDDGAIEFDYVVVGAGSAGCVLANRLSADGKNSVLLLEAGPKDSNIWIHVPLGYGRLFKDKDVNWMYQTEPEPGLDGRRVFQPRGKVLGGSSSINGLLYVRGQHEDYDRWRQHGNSGWGFDDVLPYFKKAEDQARGADDFHGAGGPLPVSDWRHHDPLSEAFVKAAAETGIPVNPDFNGASQEGAGFFQTTTRGGRRASTAVAYLRPAQRQGNLRVETAALAQRILFKGRRAVAVEYRQSGSLRTARARKEILVSSGSYNSPQLLQLSGVGPAELLRKHGIDVVLDAPGVGHDLQDHMQVRVVMRCAKPVTLNDVVNSPVRKILAGMQYAAFRRGPLTIAAGTSGAFFKTSPRLATPDIQVHFLPFSTDKMGEKLHWFSGFTASICQLRPESRGSLRIASSDPATPPEIRINYLATEVDRTTNVEGLKILRRILQAPALAPYVTEEADPGASVSSDEALLNYCRQRGTTIYHPTSTCRMGNDPLAVVDQRLRVRGIEGLRVVDGSVMPDLVSGNTNAAIIMIAEKASEMILQDAR
;
A
#
# COMPACT_ATOMS: atom_id res chain seq x y z
N MET A 1 34.06 -26.25 14.30
CA MET A 1 33.88 -25.27 15.41
C MET A 1 34.05 -23.89 14.78
N HIS A 2 32.96 -23.24 14.36
CA HIS A 2 33.04 -21.84 13.93
C HIS A 2 32.84 -20.99 15.16
N SER A 3 33.84 -20.14 15.43
CA SER A 3 33.87 -19.17 16.50
C SER A 3 32.59 -18.32 16.54
N ASP A 4 32.16 -17.97 17.72
CA ASP A 4 30.99 -17.15 18.07
C ASP A 4 31.29 -15.67 17.75
N ASP A 5 31.35 -15.36 16.43
CA ASP A 5 31.77 -14.07 15.89
C ASP A 5 30.63 -13.03 16.02
N GLY A 6 30.49 -12.48 17.23
CA GLY A 6 29.77 -11.20 17.38
C GLY A 6 28.29 -11.18 16.95
N ALA A 7 27.66 -12.33 16.77
CA ALA A 7 26.24 -12.41 16.42
C ALA A 7 25.38 -11.92 17.61
N ILE A 8 24.50 -10.97 17.34
CA ILE A 8 23.51 -10.53 18.34
C ILE A 8 22.31 -11.47 18.35
N GLU A 9 21.73 -11.72 19.51
CA GLU A 9 20.63 -12.68 19.65
C GLU A 9 19.37 -12.04 20.26
N PHE A 10 18.22 -12.36 19.67
CA PHE A 10 16.89 -11.89 20.09
C PHE A 10 15.88 -13.04 20.05
N ASP A 11 14.73 -12.87 20.71
CA ASP A 11 13.64 -13.83 20.57
C ASP A 11 13.04 -13.77 19.17
N TYR A 12 12.80 -12.55 18.67
CA TYR A 12 12.28 -12.30 17.34
C TYR A 12 13.19 -11.35 16.55
N VAL A 13 13.41 -11.68 15.27
CA VAL A 13 14.06 -10.79 14.31
C VAL A 13 13.01 -10.42 13.24
N VAL A 14 12.61 -9.16 13.22
CA VAL A 14 11.66 -8.60 12.26
C VAL A 14 12.43 -7.90 11.14
N VAL A 15 12.21 -8.31 9.90
CA VAL A 15 12.90 -7.76 8.72
C VAL A 15 11.97 -6.85 7.94
N GLY A 16 12.26 -5.56 7.94
CA GLY A 16 11.46 -4.48 7.35
C GLY A 16 10.62 -3.74 8.37
N ALA A 17 10.89 -2.45 8.57
CA ALA A 17 10.11 -1.55 9.44
C ALA A 17 9.00 -0.83 8.66
N GLY A 18 8.32 -1.55 7.76
CA GLY A 18 7.14 -1.09 7.05
C GLY A 18 5.87 -1.12 7.89
N SER A 19 4.71 -1.05 7.23
CA SER A 19 3.39 -1.04 7.89
C SER A 19 3.22 -2.22 8.84
N ALA A 20 3.54 -3.44 8.42
CA ALA A 20 3.42 -4.63 9.25
C ALA A 20 4.53 -4.75 10.29
N GLY A 21 5.80 -4.53 9.91
CA GLY A 21 6.93 -4.70 10.84
C GLY A 21 6.89 -3.76 12.03
N CYS A 22 6.41 -2.53 11.87
CA CYS A 22 6.20 -1.61 12.99
C CYS A 22 5.13 -2.12 13.98
N VAL A 23 4.06 -2.74 13.47
CA VAL A 23 3.01 -3.37 14.30
C VAL A 23 3.60 -4.55 15.06
N LEU A 24 4.28 -5.48 14.36
CA LEU A 24 4.90 -6.65 14.98
C LEU A 24 5.90 -6.24 16.07
N ALA A 25 6.79 -5.29 15.78
CA ALA A 25 7.76 -4.79 16.75
C ALA A 25 7.09 -4.23 18.00
N ASN A 26 5.99 -3.46 17.84
CA ASN A 26 5.21 -2.92 18.95
C ASN A 26 4.57 -4.05 19.77
N ARG A 27 3.83 -4.94 19.11
CA ARG A 27 3.01 -5.95 19.81
C ARG A 27 3.84 -7.03 20.49
N LEU A 28 4.94 -7.47 19.85
CA LEU A 28 5.80 -8.52 20.39
C LEU A 28 6.68 -8.04 21.54
N SER A 29 6.98 -6.76 21.63
CA SER A 29 7.76 -6.18 22.73
C SER A 29 6.89 -5.67 23.89
N ALA A 30 5.55 -5.61 23.72
CA ALA A 30 4.64 -4.87 24.61
C ALA A 30 4.64 -5.35 26.06
N ASP A 31 4.80 -6.65 26.31
CA ASP A 31 4.75 -7.25 27.66
C ASP A 31 6.15 -7.33 28.35
N GLY A 32 7.20 -6.88 27.68
CA GLY A 32 8.58 -6.90 28.18
C GLY A 32 9.24 -8.28 28.21
N LYS A 33 8.53 -9.37 27.85
CA LYS A 33 9.03 -10.75 27.96
C LYS A 33 9.89 -11.19 26.79
N ASN A 34 9.70 -10.60 25.62
CA ASN A 34 10.42 -10.96 24.40
C ASN A 34 11.37 -9.84 24.00
N SER A 35 12.60 -10.21 23.67
CA SER A 35 13.52 -9.29 23.01
C SER A 35 13.28 -9.28 21.50
N VAL A 36 13.17 -8.09 20.92
CA VAL A 36 12.84 -7.90 19.50
C VAL A 36 13.90 -7.05 18.80
N LEU A 37 14.42 -7.54 17.68
CA LEU A 37 15.22 -6.74 16.75
C LEU A 37 14.38 -6.40 15.52
N LEU A 38 14.33 -5.12 15.17
CA LEU A 38 13.71 -4.63 13.94
C LEU A 38 14.79 -4.08 13.00
N LEU A 39 14.90 -4.66 11.81
CA LEU A 39 15.86 -4.25 10.76
C LEU A 39 15.13 -3.42 9.69
N GLU A 40 15.68 -2.25 9.33
CA GLU A 40 15.17 -1.39 8.25
C GLU A 40 16.31 -1.00 7.31
N ALA A 41 16.12 -1.23 6.01
CA ALA A 41 17.10 -0.90 4.98
C ALA A 41 17.32 0.61 4.81
N GLY A 42 16.27 1.40 5.04
CA GLY A 42 16.29 2.84 4.90
C GLY A 42 16.69 3.60 6.18
N PRO A 43 16.70 4.93 6.11
CA PRO A 43 16.99 5.82 7.24
C PRO A 43 15.81 5.94 8.21
N LYS A 44 16.03 6.74 9.27
CA LYS A 44 14.97 7.23 10.15
C LYS A 44 14.01 8.15 9.37
N ASP A 45 12.76 8.23 9.81
CA ASP A 45 11.70 9.09 9.24
C ASP A 45 11.86 10.58 9.64
N SER A 46 13.07 11.11 9.54
CA SER A 46 13.40 12.49 9.94
C SER A 46 13.09 13.55 8.87
N ASN A 47 12.89 13.15 7.61
CA ASN A 47 12.52 14.06 6.53
C ASN A 47 11.16 14.72 6.85
N ILE A 48 11.14 16.07 6.94
CA ILE A 48 9.93 16.83 7.32
C ILE A 48 8.74 16.55 6.39
N TRP A 49 8.99 16.27 5.10
CA TRP A 49 7.94 16.01 4.11
C TRP A 49 7.19 14.71 4.35
N ILE A 50 7.78 13.77 5.11
CA ILE A 50 7.07 12.57 5.57
C ILE A 50 5.88 12.96 6.45
N HIS A 51 6.05 13.97 7.30
CA HIS A 51 5.06 14.36 8.32
C HIS A 51 4.01 15.35 7.80
N VAL A 52 4.27 16.01 6.67
CA VAL A 52 3.31 16.90 5.98
C VAL A 52 2.46 16.07 5.04
N PRO A 53 1.11 16.03 5.15
CA PRO A 53 0.26 15.19 4.31
C PRO A 53 0.52 15.36 2.81
N LEU A 54 0.53 16.57 2.28
CA LEU A 54 0.83 16.84 0.86
C LEU A 54 2.27 16.49 0.46
N GLY A 55 3.15 16.27 1.42
CA GLY A 55 4.58 15.97 1.21
C GLY A 55 4.84 14.70 0.40
N TYR A 56 3.86 13.77 0.33
CA TYR A 56 4.01 12.55 -0.46
C TYR A 56 4.42 12.83 -1.91
N GLY A 57 3.94 13.91 -2.52
CA GLY A 57 4.32 14.30 -3.89
C GLY A 57 5.82 14.56 -4.07
N ARG A 58 6.53 15.02 -3.04
CA ARG A 58 7.99 15.21 -3.06
C ARG A 58 8.75 13.89 -2.82
N LEU A 59 8.20 13.02 -1.95
CA LEU A 59 8.83 11.77 -1.56
C LEU A 59 8.84 10.74 -2.69
N PHE A 60 7.98 10.90 -3.69
CA PHE A 60 7.91 10.02 -4.87
C PHE A 60 9.23 9.88 -5.62
N LYS A 61 10.04 10.95 -5.70
CA LYS A 61 11.33 10.96 -6.40
C LYS A 61 12.53 11.07 -5.46
N ASP A 62 12.29 10.96 -4.15
CA ASP A 62 13.34 11.01 -3.13
C ASP A 62 13.99 9.64 -2.96
N LYS A 63 15.18 9.46 -3.54
CA LYS A 63 15.95 8.21 -3.53
C LYS A 63 16.40 7.77 -2.13
N ASP A 64 16.44 8.68 -1.17
CA ASP A 64 16.87 8.37 0.20
C ASP A 64 15.79 7.57 0.95
N VAL A 65 14.51 7.82 0.63
CA VAL A 65 13.36 7.22 1.30
C VAL A 65 12.48 6.34 0.40
N ASN A 66 12.91 6.12 -0.84
CA ASN A 66 12.17 5.35 -1.85
C ASN A 66 13.08 4.37 -2.59
N TRP A 67 12.66 3.12 -2.76
CA TRP A 67 13.37 2.09 -3.52
C TRP A 67 13.46 2.37 -5.02
N MET A 68 12.59 3.22 -5.56
CA MET A 68 12.59 3.65 -6.97
C MET A 68 12.44 2.51 -7.98
N TYR A 69 11.70 1.46 -7.65
CA TYR A 69 11.50 0.33 -8.55
C TYR A 69 10.76 0.71 -9.84
N GLN A 70 10.94 -0.13 -10.86
CA GLN A 70 10.21 -0.09 -12.12
C GLN A 70 9.82 -1.51 -12.52
N THR A 71 8.71 -1.66 -13.23
CA THR A 71 8.37 -2.95 -13.83
C THR A 71 9.31 -3.27 -15.01
N GLU A 72 9.35 -4.53 -15.40
CA GLU A 72 9.74 -4.91 -16.74
C GLU A 72 8.76 -4.30 -17.77
N PRO A 73 9.09 -4.32 -19.07
CA PRO A 73 8.13 -3.89 -20.09
C PRO A 73 6.81 -4.65 -19.95
N GLU A 74 5.69 -3.90 -19.84
CA GLU A 74 4.35 -4.43 -19.66
C GLU A 74 3.65 -4.57 -21.02
N PRO A 75 3.38 -5.79 -21.51
CA PRO A 75 2.79 -5.98 -22.86
C PRO A 75 1.43 -5.30 -23.00
N GLY A 76 0.57 -5.38 -21.96
CA GLY A 76 -0.75 -4.76 -21.95
C GLY A 76 -0.72 -3.22 -21.90
N LEU A 77 0.45 -2.62 -21.68
CA LEU A 77 0.68 -1.18 -21.64
C LEU A 77 1.66 -0.74 -22.75
N ASP A 78 1.58 -1.35 -23.93
CA ASP A 78 2.40 -1.03 -25.11
C ASP A 78 3.93 -1.09 -24.84
N GLY A 79 4.35 -2.03 -23.99
CA GLY A 79 5.77 -2.21 -23.64
C GLY A 79 6.32 -1.15 -22.68
N ARG A 80 5.49 -0.28 -22.10
CA ARG A 80 5.96 0.72 -21.13
C ARG A 80 6.43 0.06 -19.82
N ARG A 81 7.44 0.64 -19.19
CA ARG A 81 7.83 0.37 -17.82
C ARG A 81 7.05 1.29 -16.88
N VAL A 82 6.50 0.74 -15.80
CA VAL A 82 5.71 1.49 -14.82
C VAL A 82 6.56 1.71 -13.57
N PHE A 83 6.64 2.95 -13.12
CA PHE A 83 7.33 3.33 -11.89
C PHE A 83 6.58 2.81 -10.66
N GLN A 84 7.30 2.10 -9.77
CA GLN A 84 6.79 1.39 -8.59
C GLN A 84 7.44 1.93 -7.31
N PRO A 85 7.04 3.09 -6.78
CA PRO A 85 7.61 3.64 -5.56
C PRO A 85 7.27 2.76 -4.35
N ARG A 86 8.29 2.44 -3.55
CA ARG A 86 8.14 1.72 -2.26
C ARG A 86 8.97 2.42 -1.19
N GLY A 87 8.40 2.59 0.00
CA GLY A 87 9.11 3.24 1.08
C GLY A 87 10.34 2.46 1.53
N LYS A 88 11.48 3.16 1.62
CA LYS A 88 12.77 2.70 2.15
C LYS A 88 13.12 3.61 3.33
N VAL A 89 12.40 3.46 4.42
CA VAL A 89 12.48 4.35 5.60
C VAL A 89 11.67 3.74 6.74
N LEU A 90 11.90 4.13 7.98
CA LEU A 90 11.03 3.75 9.11
C LEU A 90 9.56 4.08 8.79
N GLY A 91 8.67 3.11 8.97
CA GLY A 91 7.28 3.14 8.55
C GLY A 91 7.05 2.66 7.12
N GLY A 92 8.12 2.40 6.34
CA GLY A 92 8.04 1.91 4.97
C GLY A 92 7.13 2.77 4.10
N SER A 93 6.29 2.11 3.29
CA SER A 93 5.34 2.81 2.41
C SER A 93 4.29 3.62 3.17
N SER A 94 3.98 3.34 4.45
CA SER A 94 3.08 4.21 5.25
C SER A 94 3.66 5.61 5.50
N SER A 95 4.99 5.77 5.39
CA SER A 95 5.68 7.06 5.51
C SER A 95 5.64 7.91 4.23
N ILE A 96 5.35 7.29 3.07
CA ILE A 96 5.34 7.99 1.76
C ILE A 96 4.02 7.86 0.98
N ASN A 97 3.03 7.13 1.50
CA ASN A 97 1.74 6.90 0.84
C ASN A 97 0.83 8.13 0.83
N GLY A 98 -0.31 7.97 0.13
CA GLY A 98 -1.34 9.00 0.00
C GLY A 98 -2.29 9.15 1.20
N LEU A 99 -2.07 8.45 2.32
CA LEU A 99 -2.78 8.58 3.59
C LEU A 99 -4.20 8.03 3.66
N LEU A 100 -4.83 7.64 2.57
CA LEU A 100 -6.23 7.20 2.57
C LEU A 100 -6.41 5.96 3.44
N TYR A 101 -7.47 5.96 4.24
CA TYR A 101 -7.87 4.83 5.07
C TYR A 101 -9.09 4.15 4.45
N VAL A 102 -8.86 3.02 3.81
CA VAL A 102 -9.87 2.15 3.23
C VAL A 102 -9.51 0.71 3.59
N ARG A 103 -10.50 -0.06 4.06
CA ARG A 103 -10.28 -1.43 4.52
C ARG A 103 -10.46 -2.47 3.42
N GLY A 104 -11.16 -2.14 2.34
CA GLY A 104 -11.71 -3.07 1.36
C GLY A 104 -13.17 -3.40 1.66
N GLN A 105 -13.72 -4.37 0.94
CA GLN A 105 -15.09 -4.86 1.10
C GLN A 105 -15.13 -6.05 2.07
N HIS A 106 -16.27 -6.29 2.70
CA HIS A 106 -16.49 -7.45 3.56
C HIS A 106 -16.25 -8.75 2.76
N GLU A 107 -16.71 -8.76 1.54
CA GLU A 107 -16.60 -9.88 0.59
C GLU A 107 -15.15 -10.22 0.20
N ASP A 108 -14.21 -9.29 0.31
CA ASP A 108 -12.80 -9.58 0.06
C ASP A 108 -12.27 -10.59 1.07
N TYR A 109 -12.57 -10.38 2.35
CA TYR A 109 -12.15 -11.25 3.46
C TYR A 109 -12.94 -12.57 3.47
N ASP A 110 -14.24 -12.54 3.20
CA ASP A 110 -15.04 -13.75 3.08
C ASP A 110 -14.57 -14.63 1.93
N ARG A 111 -14.10 -14.04 0.84
CA ARG A 111 -13.45 -14.75 -0.26
C ARG A 111 -12.11 -15.37 0.17
N TRP A 112 -11.31 -14.66 0.97
CA TRP A 112 -10.10 -15.27 1.56
C TRP A 112 -10.44 -16.54 2.34
N ARG A 113 -11.49 -16.50 3.18
CA ARG A 113 -11.99 -17.68 3.90
C ARG A 113 -12.46 -18.78 2.94
N GLN A 114 -13.21 -18.44 1.89
CA GLN A 114 -13.69 -19.39 0.89
C GLN A 114 -12.56 -20.07 0.12
N HIS A 115 -11.43 -19.39 -0.08
CA HIS A 115 -10.20 -19.96 -0.64
C HIS A 115 -9.44 -20.87 0.35
N GLY A 116 -10.09 -21.28 1.45
CA GLY A 116 -9.54 -22.22 2.43
C GLY A 116 -8.74 -21.57 3.55
N ASN A 117 -8.74 -20.24 3.67
CA ASN A 117 -8.05 -19.53 4.73
C ASN A 117 -8.99 -19.32 5.93
N SER A 118 -9.24 -20.38 6.69
CA SER A 118 -10.09 -20.33 7.88
C SER A 118 -9.60 -19.29 8.89
N GLY A 119 -10.54 -18.52 9.47
CA GLY A 119 -10.23 -17.44 10.41
C GLY A 119 -9.85 -16.12 9.72
N TRP A 120 -10.03 -15.98 8.40
CA TRP A 120 -9.74 -14.76 7.64
C TRP A 120 -10.98 -14.14 6.98
N GLY A 121 -12.21 -14.56 7.35
CA GLY A 121 -13.46 -13.90 6.95
C GLY A 121 -13.61 -12.53 7.61
N PHE A 122 -14.55 -11.71 7.14
CA PHE A 122 -14.74 -10.35 7.62
C PHE A 122 -14.94 -10.28 9.13
N ASP A 123 -15.81 -11.11 9.69
CA ASP A 123 -16.05 -11.15 11.15
C ASP A 123 -14.81 -11.57 11.95
N ASP A 124 -13.94 -12.41 11.37
CA ASP A 124 -12.69 -12.83 11.99
C ASP A 124 -11.64 -11.71 12.02
N VAL A 125 -11.66 -10.79 11.08
CA VAL A 125 -10.65 -9.73 10.94
C VAL A 125 -11.11 -8.35 11.45
N LEU A 126 -12.41 -8.10 11.51
CA LEU A 126 -12.97 -6.84 12.02
C LEU A 126 -12.45 -6.46 13.43
N PRO A 127 -12.32 -7.38 14.40
CA PRO A 127 -11.75 -7.06 15.71
C PRO A 127 -10.34 -6.46 15.64
N TYR A 128 -9.52 -6.90 14.67
CA TYR A 128 -8.15 -6.39 14.48
C TYR A 128 -8.11 -5.02 13.80
N PHE A 129 -9.05 -4.73 12.90
CA PHE A 129 -9.25 -3.37 12.40
C PHE A 129 -9.63 -2.42 13.53
N LYS A 130 -10.61 -2.79 14.36
CA LYS A 130 -11.05 -2.00 15.52
C LYS A 130 -9.94 -1.82 16.56
N LYS A 131 -9.14 -2.86 16.82
CA LYS A 131 -7.98 -2.81 17.74
C LYS A 131 -6.89 -1.85 17.27
N ALA A 132 -6.68 -1.76 15.96
CA ALA A 132 -5.69 -0.85 15.38
C ALA A 132 -6.14 0.62 15.40
N GLU A 133 -7.43 0.88 15.30
CA GLU A 133 -8.02 2.17 14.96
C GLU A 133 -8.26 3.08 16.18
N ASP A 134 -7.96 4.37 15.98
CA ASP A 134 -8.43 5.47 16.84
C ASP A 134 -9.28 6.41 15.98
N GLN A 135 -10.57 6.05 15.82
CA GLN A 135 -11.51 6.74 14.96
C GLN A 135 -11.93 8.08 15.56
N ALA A 136 -11.72 9.17 14.83
CA ALA A 136 -12.05 10.51 15.29
C ALA A 136 -13.56 10.75 15.49
N ARG A 137 -14.41 9.95 14.82
CA ARG A 137 -15.88 9.98 14.98
C ARG A 137 -16.38 9.15 16.16
N GLY A 138 -15.49 8.41 16.84
CA GLY A 138 -15.81 7.49 17.93
C GLY A 138 -15.91 6.04 17.50
N ALA A 139 -16.14 5.16 18.47
CA ALA A 139 -16.33 3.73 18.23
C ALA A 139 -17.79 3.43 17.87
N ASP A 140 -17.99 2.43 17.00
CA ASP A 140 -19.30 1.86 16.64
C ASP A 140 -19.16 0.37 16.30
N ASP A 141 -20.15 -0.21 15.60
CA ASP A 141 -20.13 -1.62 15.22
C ASP A 141 -18.94 -1.95 14.31
N PHE A 142 -18.53 -1.02 13.45
CA PHE A 142 -17.43 -1.19 12.49
C PHE A 142 -16.12 -0.56 12.95
N HIS A 143 -16.13 0.44 13.81
CA HIS A 143 -14.98 1.27 14.17
C HIS A 143 -14.52 1.09 15.61
N GLY A 144 -13.18 1.24 15.80
CA GLY A 144 -12.55 1.26 17.11
C GLY A 144 -12.10 2.67 17.51
N ALA A 145 -12.00 2.92 18.81
CA ALA A 145 -11.38 4.12 19.38
C ALA A 145 -10.28 3.76 20.37
N GLY A 146 -9.29 4.63 20.52
CA GLY A 146 -8.16 4.43 21.44
C GLY A 146 -7.07 3.50 20.92
N GLY A 147 -7.17 2.98 19.70
CA GLY A 147 -6.10 2.24 19.04
C GLY A 147 -4.91 3.14 18.66
N PRO A 148 -3.78 2.57 18.25
CA PRO A 148 -2.58 3.36 17.94
C PRO A 148 -2.70 4.16 16.64
N LEU A 149 -3.47 3.69 15.64
CA LEU A 149 -3.59 4.32 14.33
C LEU A 149 -4.74 5.33 14.30
N PRO A 150 -4.47 6.65 14.28
CA PRO A 150 -5.54 7.63 14.15
C PRO A 150 -6.13 7.60 12.74
N VAL A 151 -7.45 7.63 12.68
CA VAL A 151 -8.24 7.79 11.47
C VAL A 151 -9.10 9.03 11.63
N SER A 152 -8.96 10.00 10.74
CA SER A 152 -9.60 11.30 10.89
C SER A 152 -10.18 11.84 9.59
N ASP A 153 -11.18 12.69 9.77
CA ASP A 153 -11.77 13.46 8.67
C ASP A 153 -10.81 14.54 8.17
N TRP A 154 -11.13 15.07 7.01
CA TRP A 154 -10.38 16.14 6.36
C TRP A 154 -10.40 17.43 7.18
N ARG A 155 -9.26 18.13 7.17
CA ARG A 155 -9.11 19.45 7.81
C ARG A 155 -9.13 20.60 6.81
N HIS A 156 -9.47 20.36 5.57
CA HIS A 156 -9.54 21.34 4.50
C HIS A 156 -10.77 21.06 3.65
N HIS A 157 -11.67 22.00 3.55
CA HIS A 157 -12.83 21.94 2.67
C HIS A 157 -12.46 22.58 1.34
N ASP A 158 -12.73 21.89 0.24
CA ASP A 158 -12.62 22.43 -1.09
C ASP A 158 -13.93 22.23 -1.86
N PRO A 159 -14.40 23.26 -2.57
CA PRO A 159 -15.71 23.22 -3.23
C PRO A 159 -15.78 22.21 -4.38
N LEU A 160 -14.65 21.82 -4.95
CA LEU A 160 -14.60 20.83 -6.03
C LEU A 160 -14.88 19.43 -5.50
N SER A 161 -14.36 19.07 -4.33
CA SER A 161 -14.64 17.78 -3.70
C SER A 161 -16.13 17.64 -3.31
N GLU A 162 -16.74 18.72 -2.82
CA GLU A 162 -18.17 18.76 -2.53
C GLU A 162 -19.00 18.64 -3.82
N ALA A 163 -18.61 19.37 -4.87
CA ALA A 163 -19.25 19.31 -6.18
C ALA A 163 -19.13 17.92 -6.81
N PHE A 164 -18.00 17.23 -6.65
CA PHE A 164 -17.81 15.87 -7.14
C PHE A 164 -18.76 14.87 -6.47
N VAL A 165 -18.89 14.92 -5.14
CA VAL A 165 -19.81 14.04 -4.41
C VAL A 165 -21.26 14.28 -4.86
N LYS A 166 -21.66 15.55 -5.02
CA LYS A 166 -22.98 15.91 -5.53
C LYS A 166 -23.18 15.45 -6.97
N ALA A 167 -22.18 15.62 -7.84
CA ALA A 167 -22.21 15.17 -9.23
C ALA A 167 -22.39 13.66 -9.34
N ALA A 168 -21.70 12.89 -8.51
CA ALA A 168 -21.89 11.45 -8.44
C ALA A 168 -23.33 11.08 -8.03
N ALA A 169 -23.89 11.77 -7.04
CA ALA A 169 -25.27 11.56 -6.62
C ALA A 169 -26.29 11.90 -7.74
N GLU A 170 -26.05 12.94 -8.52
CA GLU A 170 -26.88 13.31 -9.69
C GLU A 170 -26.86 12.23 -10.78
N THR A 171 -25.84 11.35 -10.82
CA THR A 171 -25.77 10.21 -11.74
C THR A 171 -26.33 8.91 -11.17
N GLY A 172 -26.89 8.94 -9.95
CA GLY A 172 -27.52 7.79 -9.30
C GLY A 172 -26.61 6.99 -8.39
N ILE A 173 -25.36 7.44 -8.16
CA ILE A 173 -24.45 6.83 -7.17
C ILE A 173 -24.82 7.38 -5.79
N PRO A 174 -25.19 6.55 -4.79
CA PRO A 174 -25.62 7.04 -3.48
C PRO A 174 -24.51 7.80 -2.75
N VAL A 175 -24.89 8.79 -1.92
CA VAL A 175 -23.94 9.41 -1.01
C VAL A 175 -23.60 8.43 0.12
N ASN A 176 -22.31 8.24 0.37
CA ASN A 176 -21.81 7.37 1.43
C ASN A 176 -20.87 8.15 2.35
N PRO A 177 -21.25 8.39 3.62
CA PRO A 177 -20.40 9.10 4.57
C PRO A 177 -19.25 8.25 5.13
N ASP A 178 -19.28 6.92 4.90
CA ASP A 178 -18.32 5.98 5.46
C ASP A 178 -18.11 4.75 4.57
N PHE A 179 -16.96 4.72 3.89
CA PHE A 179 -16.56 3.61 3.04
C PHE A 179 -16.07 2.36 3.79
N ASN A 180 -15.93 2.44 5.12
CA ASN A 180 -15.45 1.37 5.98
C ASN A 180 -16.54 0.84 6.92
N GLY A 181 -17.77 1.30 6.74
CA GLY A 181 -18.96 0.85 7.48
C GLY A 181 -19.64 -0.36 6.85
N ALA A 182 -20.97 -0.40 6.92
CA ALA A 182 -21.79 -1.52 6.44
C ALA A 182 -21.71 -1.73 4.92
N SER A 183 -21.45 -0.69 4.14
CA SER A 183 -21.35 -0.74 2.68
C SER A 183 -20.26 0.19 2.18
N GLN A 184 -19.49 -0.28 1.20
CA GLN A 184 -18.49 0.55 0.52
C GLN A 184 -19.09 1.36 -0.64
N GLU A 185 -20.22 0.91 -1.25
CA GLU A 185 -20.81 1.54 -2.42
C GLU A 185 -21.26 2.99 -2.14
N GLY A 186 -20.94 3.90 -3.03
CA GLY A 186 -21.36 5.30 -2.94
C GLY A 186 -20.25 6.30 -3.19
N ALA A 187 -20.59 7.61 -3.07
CA ALA A 187 -19.67 8.73 -3.20
C ALA A 187 -19.58 9.51 -1.88
N GLY A 188 -18.37 9.90 -1.50
CA GLY A 188 -18.13 10.57 -0.23
C GLY A 188 -16.70 11.06 -0.07
N PHE A 189 -16.36 11.47 1.14
CA PHE A 189 -15.01 11.90 1.51
C PHE A 189 -14.22 10.74 2.12
N PHE A 190 -12.96 10.60 1.71
CA PHE A 190 -12.08 9.63 2.34
C PHE A 190 -11.64 10.11 3.73
N GLN A 191 -11.54 9.21 4.67
CA GLN A 191 -10.80 9.43 5.90
C GLN A 191 -9.31 9.16 5.70
N THR A 192 -8.47 9.74 6.57
CA THR A 192 -7.03 9.70 6.44
C THR A 192 -6.34 9.25 7.73
N THR A 193 -5.18 8.59 7.58
CA THR A 193 -4.30 8.26 8.69
C THR A 193 -3.51 9.49 9.13
N THR A 194 -4.21 10.45 9.74
CA THR A 194 -3.62 11.70 10.25
C THR A 194 -4.06 11.99 11.68
N ARG A 195 -3.17 12.64 12.44
CA ARG A 195 -3.48 13.22 13.76
C ARG A 195 -3.08 14.66 13.78
N GLY A 196 -4.03 15.55 14.08
CA GLY A 196 -3.75 16.99 14.16
C GLY A 196 -3.18 17.59 12.87
N GLY A 197 -3.60 17.11 11.68
CA GLY A 197 -3.11 17.58 10.38
C GLY A 197 -1.70 17.11 10.02
N ARG A 198 -1.16 16.10 10.69
CA ARG A 198 0.12 15.45 10.39
C ARG A 198 -0.08 13.98 10.07
N ARG A 199 0.77 13.44 9.19
CA ARG A 199 0.81 11.99 8.88
C ARG A 199 1.04 11.18 10.17
N ALA A 200 0.25 10.14 10.37
CA ALA A 200 0.48 9.08 11.32
C ALA A 200 0.89 7.80 10.58
N SER A 201 2.15 7.73 10.14
CA SER A 201 2.73 6.49 9.63
C SER A 201 2.79 5.44 10.73
N THR A 202 2.98 4.17 10.40
CA THR A 202 3.16 3.12 11.42
C THR A 202 4.41 3.32 12.26
N ALA A 203 5.43 4.03 11.75
CA ALA A 203 6.55 4.47 12.58
C ALA A 203 6.09 5.42 13.69
N VAL A 204 5.19 6.35 13.38
CA VAL A 204 4.63 7.31 14.36
C VAL A 204 3.63 6.63 15.29
N ALA A 205 2.73 5.84 14.73
CA ALA A 205 1.60 5.25 15.46
C ALA A 205 2.02 4.07 16.36
N TYR A 206 2.92 3.22 15.89
CA TYR A 206 3.30 1.99 16.59
C TYR A 206 4.75 1.99 17.07
N LEU A 207 5.72 2.33 16.19
CA LEU A 207 7.12 2.11 16.52
C LEU A 207 7.64 3.08 17.57
N ARG A 208 7.37 4.39 17.46
CA ARG A 208 7.83 5.38 18.43
C ARG A 208 7.38 5.13 19.87
N PRO A 209 6.09 4.74 20.12
CA PRO A 209 5.70 4.34 21.47
C PRO A 209 6.47 3.12 21.98
N ALA A 210 6.69 2.10 21.12
CA ALA A 210 7.38 0.88 21.50
C ALA A 210 8.89 1.06 21.76
N GLN A 211 9.54 2.02 21.10
CA GLN A 211 10.97 2.33 21.33
C GLN A 211 11.31 2.81 22.75
N ARG A 212 10.30 3.17 23.54
CA ARG A 212 10.48 3.50 24.95
C ARG A 212 10.66 2.27 25.84
N GLN A 213 10.40 1.09 25.32
CA GLN A 213 10.58 -0.19 25.99
C GLN A 213 12.02 -0.67 25.77
N GLY A 214 12.68 -1.16 26.83
CA GLY A 214 14.11 -1.53 26.77
C GLY A 214 14.39 -2.84 26.00
N ASN A 215 13.37 -3.59 25.61
CA ASN A 215 13.45 -4.90 24.94
C ASN A 215 13.28 -4.85 23.42
N LEU A 216 13.10 -3.66 22.83
CA LEU A 216 13.06 -3.43 21.39
C LEU A 216 14.30 -2.68 20.90
N ARG A 217 15.06 -3.32 19.99
CA ARG A 217 16.16 -2.70 19.28
C ARG A 217 15.78 -2.45 17.82
N VAL A 218 16.03 -1.24 17.32
CA VAL A 218 15.76 -0.83 15.94
C VAL A 218 17.06 -0.45 15.26
N GLU A 219 17.39 -1.14 14.18
CA GLU A 219 18.55 -0.87 13.33
C GLU A 219 18.08 -0.29 11.99
N THR A 220 18.56 0.89 11.66
CA THR A 220 18.31 1.57 10.36
C THR A 220 19.55 1.49 9.48
N ALA A 221 19.41 1.73 8.18
CA ALA A 221 20.44 1.49 7.18
C ALA A 221 20.98 0.05 7.24
N ALA A 222 20.12 -0.90 7.61
CA ALA A 222 20.39 -2.31 7.84
C ALA A 222 19.69 -3.15 6.77
N LEU A 223 20.34 -3.36 5.63
CA LEU A 223 19.81 -4.13 4.50
C LEU A 223 19.99 -5.62 4.75
N ALA A 224 18.91 -6.36 4.97
CA ALA A 224 18.92 -7.82 5.03
C ALA A 224 19.43 -8.39 3.71
N GLN A 225 20.38 -9.33 3.82
CA GLN A 225 21.02 -9.96 2.68
C GLN A 225 20.42 -11.33 2.41
N ARG A 226 20.30 -12.14 3.44
CA ARG A 226 19.72 -13.49 3.39
C ARG A 226 19.36 -13.99 4.79
N ILE A 227 18.48 -14.99 4.82
CA ILE A 227 18.14 -15.78 6.00
C ILE A 227 19.06 -17.01 6.02
N LEU A 228 19.58 -17.34 7.20
CA LEU A 228 20.41 -18.53 7.41
C LEU A 228 19.57 -19.65 8.00
N PHE A 229 19.81 -20.87 7.50
CA PHE A 229 19.08 -22.07 7.90
C PHE A 229 19.99 -23.12 8.54
N LYS A 230 19.43 -23.88 9.49
CA LYS A 230 19.97 -25.16 9.96
C LYS A 230 18.97 -26.26 9.55
N GLY A 231 19.30 -26.99 8.49
CA GLY A 231 18.31 -27.81 7.79
C GLY A 231 17.16 -26.95 7.25
N ARG A 232 15.94 -27.21 7.67
CA ARG A 232 14.74 -26.43 7.31
C ARG A 232 14.28 -25.45 8.41
N ARG A 233 15.11 -25.18 9.40
CA ARG A 233 14.82 -24.18 10.43
C ARG A 233 15.58 -22.88 10.14
N ALA A 234 14.86 -21.76 10.05
CA ALA A 234 15.44 -20.42 9.99
C ALA A 234 16.03 -20.05 11.36
N VAL A 235 17.31 -19.63 11.40
CA VAL A 235 18.04 -19.42 12.66
C VAL A 235 18.65 -18.03 12.80
N ALA A 236 18.92 -17.34 11.68
CA ALA A 236 19.54 -16.01 11.71
C ALA A 236 19.25 -15.23 10.43
N VAL A 237 19.47 -13.93 10.47
CA VAL A 237 19.47 -13.01 9.33
C VAL A 237 20.85 -12.40 9.19
N GLU A 238 21.47 -12.52 8.02
CA GLU A 238 22.60 -11.69 7.62
C GLU A 238 22.11 -10.36 7.07
N TYR A 239 22.70 -9.27 7.53
CA TYR A 239 22.37 -7.93 7.04
C TYR A 239 23.63 -7.06 6.93
N ARG A 240 23.62 -6.13 5.98
CA ARG A 240 24.69 -5.16 5.79
C ARG A 240 24.32 -3.84 6.43
N GLN A 241 25.19 -3.31 7.27
CA GLN A 241 25.03 -2.01 7.92
C GLN A 241 26.36 -1.27 7.94
N SER A 242 26.39 -0.02 7.47
CA SER A 242 27.61 0.80 7.41
C SER A 242 28.80 0.08 6.73
N GLY A 243 28.53 -0.66 5.64
CA GLY A 243 29.52 -1.42 4.88
C GLY A 243 29.88 -2.79 5.48
N SER A 244 29.57 -3.06 6.74
CA SER A 244 29.90 -4.31 7.43
C SER A 244 28.77 -5.33 7.32
N LEU A 245 29.11 -6.59 7.11
CA LEU A 245 28.19 -7.72 7.22
C LEU A 245 28.02 -8.09 8.70
N ARG A 246 26.79 -8.23 9.15
CA ARG A 246 26.41 -8.58 10.53
C ARG A 246 25.43 -9.73 10.53
N THR A 247 25.34 -10.44 11.65
CA THR A 247 24.40 -11.55 11.84
C THR A 247 23.53 -11.32 13.08
N ALA A 248 22.21 -11.48 12.92
CA ALA A 248 21.24 -11.48 14.00
C ALA A 248 20.60 -12.86 14.12
N ARG A 249 20.74 -13.51 15.28
CA ARG A 249 20.12 -14.81 15.57
C ARG A 249 18.72 -14.64 16.17
N ALA A 250 17.79 -15.49 15.76
CA ALA A 250 16.45 -15.57 16.34
C ALA A 250 16.33 -16.85 17.16
N ARG A 251 16.00 -16.71 18.46
CA ARG A 251 15.72 -17.88 19.33
C ARG A 251 14.39 -18.53 18.99
N LYS A 252 13.38 -17.71 18.63
CA LYS A 252 12.02 -18.16 18.33
C LYS A 252 11.74 -18.12 16.84
N GLU A 253 11.52 -16.94 16.26
CA GLU A 253 11.14 -16.81 14.85
C GLU A 253 11.78 -15.59 14.16
N ILE A 254 11.96 -15.72 12.85
CA ILE A 254 12.27 -14.63 11.92
C ILE A 254 10.95 -14.25 11.23
N LEU A 255 10.64 -12.95 11.23
CA LEU A 255 9.40 -12.40 10.70
C LEU A 255 9.72 -11.48 9.52
N VAL A 256 9.49 -11.96 8.30
CA VAL A 256 9.73 -11.20 7.08
C VAL A 256 8.55 -10.25 6.85
N SER A 257 8.81 -8.94 6.85
CA SER A 257 7.82 -7.87 6.71
C SER A 257 8.31 -6.78 5.74
N SER A 258 9.03 -7.22 4.70
CA SER A 258 9.73 -6.34 3.76
C SER A 258 8.84 -5.84 2.61
N GLY A 259 7.54 -6.21 2.61
CA GLY A 259 6.56 -5.84 1.60
C GLY A 259 6.59 -6.73 0.37
N SER A 260 5.57 -6.55 -0.49
CA SER A 260 5.27 -7.47 -1.60
C SER A 260 6.37 -7.61 -2.66
N TYR A 261 7.38 -6.75 -2.66
CA TYR A 261 8.54 -6.90 -3.57
C TYR A 261 9.76 -7.49 -2.85
N ASN A 262 10.08 -6.98 -1.66
CA ASN A 262 11.30 -7.39 -0.98
C ASN A 262 11.15 -8.67 -0.14
N SER A 263 9.92 -9.05 0.28
CA SER A 263 9.71 -10.31 1.00
C SER A 263 9.96 -11.53 0.12
N PRO A 264 9.36 -11.67 -1.08
CA PRO A 264 9.71 -12.76 -1.98
C PRO A 264 11.16 -12.67 -2.46
N GLN A 265 11.72 -11.48 -2.68
CA GLN A 265 13.14 -11.31 -3.03
C GLN A 265 14.04 -11.89 -1.95
N LEU A 266 13.81 -11.58 -0.67
CA LEU A 266 14.60 -12.09 0.44
C LEU A 266 14.47 -13.61 0.57
N LEU A 267 13.29 -14.18 0.40
CA LEU A 267 13.09 -15.63 0.39
C LEU A 267 13.89 -16.29 -0.73
N GLN A 268 13.81 -15.78 -1.96
CA GLN A 268 14.56 -16.31 -3.11
C GLN A 268 16.07 -16.20 -2.87
N LEU A 269 16.59 -15.06 -2.41
CA LEU A 269 18.02 -14.88 -2.06
C LEU A 269 18.49 -15.82 -0.94
N SER A 270 17.55 -16.35 -0.15
CA SER A 270 17.82 -17.25 0.97
C SER A 270 17.63 -18.73 0.60
N GLY A 271 17.39 -19.06 -0.69
CA GLY A 271 17.22 -20.44 -1.13
C GLY A 271 15.80 -20.99 -0.98
N VAL A 272 14.80 -20.13 -0.72
CA VAL A 272 13.37 -20.49 -0.65
C VAL A 272 12.65 -19.87 -1.84
N GLY A 273 12.34 -20.66 -2.87
CA GLY A 273 11.73 -20.14 -4.11
C GLY A 273 11.78 -21.16 -5.23
N PRO A 274 11.44 -20.77 -6.48
CA PRO A 274 11.49 -21.65 -7.64
C PRO A 274 12.91 -22.21 -7.85
N ALA A 275 13.10 -23.52 -7.74
CA ALA A 275 14.42 -24.15 -7.74
C ALA A 275 15.26 -23.86 -9.00
N GLU A 276 14.62 -23.78 -10.17
CA GLU A 276 15.29 -23.43 -11.42
C GLU A 276 15.86 -22.00 -11.38
N LEU A 277 15.07 -21.03 -10.91
CA LEU A 277 15.50 -19.64 -10.75
C LEU A 277 16.69 -19.55 -9.78
N LEU A 278 16.61 -20.25 -8.64
CA LEU A 278 17.67 -20.22 -7.63
C LEU A 278 18.97 -20.76 -8.19
N ARG A 279 18.96 -21.92 -8.85
CA ARG A 279 20.15 -22.52 -9.49
C ARG A 279 20.73 -21.63 -10.57
N LYS A 280 19.90 -20.95 -11.37
CA LYS A 280 20.33 -19.99 -12.40
C LYS A 280 21.21 -18.88 -11.81
N HIS A 281 20.94 -18.47 -10.56
CA HIS A 281 21.69 -17.44 -9.87
C HIS A 281 22.76 -17.99 -8.89
N GLY A 282 23.05 -19.30 -8.93
CA GLY A 282 24.06 -19.93 -8.06
C GLY A 282 23.65 -19.96 -6.58
N ILE A 283 22.34 -19.97 -6.29
CA ILE A 283 21.80 -20.03 -4.93
C ILE A 283 21.41 -21.48 -4.61
N ASP A 284 21.91 -22.00 -3.49
CA ASP A 284 21.56 -23.32 -2.99
C ASP A 284 20.07 -23.40 -2.63
N VAL A 285 19.40 -24.46 -3.06
CA VAL A 285 17.97 -24.66 -2.84
C VAL A 285 17.75 -25.26 -1.45
N VAL A 286 17.23 -24.45 -0.52
CA VAL A 286 16.76 -24.90 0.80
C VAL A 286 15.36 -25.52 0.67
N LEU A 287 14.48 -24.88 -0.08
CA LEU A 287 13.14 -25.35 -0.37
C LEU A 287 12.71 -24.92 -1.78
N ASP A 288 12.29 -25.89 -2.59
CA ASP A 288 11.59 -25.59 -3.86
C ASP A 288 10.17 -25.12 -3.54
N ALA A 289 9.94 -23.82 -3.70
CA ALA A 289 8.69 -23.14 -3.41
C ALA A 289 8.29 -22.27 -4.61
N PRO A 290 7.69 -22.85 -5.65
CA PRO A 290 7.41 -22.14 -6.92
C PRO A 290 6.43 -20.98 -6.76
N GLY A 291 5.64 -20.92 -5.69
CA GLY A 291 4.74 -19.82 -5.40
C GLY A 291 5.42 -18.53 -4.91
N VAL A 292 6.69 -18.59 -4.48
CA VAL A 292 7.41 -17.39 -4.04
C VAL A 292 7.68 -16.46 -5.22
N GLY A 293 7.06 -15.29 -5.17
CA GLY A 293 7.08 -14.29 -6.24
C GLY A 293 6.03 -14.52 -7.33
N HIS A 294 5.17 -15.54 -7.22
CA HIS A 294 4.04 -15.79 -8.12
C HIS A 294 2.81 -14.98 -7.69
N ASP A 295 1.78 -14.94 -8.53
CA ASP A 295 0.47 -14.32 -8.27
C ASP A 295 0.50 -12.82 -7.92
N LEU A 296 1.55 -12.08 -8.30
CA LEU A 296 1.61 -10.64 -8.09
C LEU A 296 0.37 -9.94 -8.65
N GLN A 297 -0.34 -9.21 -7.79
CA GLN A 297 -1.50 -8.40 -8.12
C GLN A 297 -1.22 -6.94 -7.78
N ASP A 298 -1.76 -6.02 -8.58
CA ASP A 298 -1.71 -4.59 -8.30
C ASP A 298 -2.91 -3.87 -8.91
N HIS A 299 -3.36 -2.81 -8.31
CA HIS A 299 -4.38 -1.93 -8.86
C HIS A 299 -3.80 -1.00 -9.92
N MET A 300 -4.41 -0.99 -11.10
CA MET A 300 -4.15 0.00 -12.14
C MET A 300 -5.12 1.17 -12.01
N GLN A 301 -4.62 2.39 -12.18
CA GLN A 301 -5.44 3.59 -12.30
C GLN A 301 -5.30 4.23 -13.68
N VAL A 302 -6.40 4.83 -14.13
CA VAL A 302 -6.44 5.68 -15.32
C VAL A 302 -7.06 7.02 -14.93
N ARG A 303 -6.45 8.12 -15.35
CA ARG A 303 -6.81 9.49 -14.95
C ARG A 303 -7.59 10.20 -16.02
N VAL A 304 -8.50 11.07 -15.60
CA VAL A 304 -9.13 12.09 -16.41
C VAL A 304 -8.78 13.44 -15.79
N VAL A 305 -8.27 14.36 -16.59
CA VAL A 305 -7.89 15.72 -16.16
C VAL A 305 -8.90 16.72 -16.72
N MET A 306 -9.48 17.52 -15.82
CA MET A 306 -10.41 18.58 -16.18
C MET A 306 -9.78 19.95 -15.97
N ARG A 307 -9.99 20.87 -16.91
CA ARG A 307 -9.62 22.27 -16.75
C ARG A 307 -10.75 23.04 -16.07
N CYS A 308 -10.40 23.92 -15.13
CA CYS A 308 -11.36 24.71 -14.36
C CYS A 308 -11.46 26.15 -14.89
N ALA A 309 -12.71 26.66 -14.88
CA ALA A 309 -13.01 28.07 -15.16
C ALA A 309 -12.59 29.02 -14.03
N LYS A 310 -12.50 28.49 -12.79
CA LYS A 310 -12.27 29.28 -11.56
C LYS A 310 -10.96 28.85 -10.91
N PRO A 311 -10.21 29.76 -10.28
CA PRO A 311 -8.92 29.48 -9.62
C PRO A 311 -9.14 28.88 -8.20
N VAL A 312 -9.74 27.68 -8.12
CA VAL A 312 -10.13 27.01 -6.86
C VAL A 312 -9.33 25.76 -6.59
N THR A 313 -8.24 25.51 -7.34
CA THR A 313 -7.46 24.28 -7.26
C THR A 313 -6.14 24.49 -6.52
N LEU A 314 -5.49 23.40 -6.13
CA LEU A 314 -4.13 23.43 -5.58
C LEU A 314 -3.11 23.99 -6.60
N ASN A 315 -3.37 23.82 -7.92
CA ASN A 315 -2.53 24.41 -8.95
C ASN A 315 -2.42 25.92 -8.79
N ASP A 316 -3.54 26.59 -8.49
CA ASP A 316 -3.59 28.05 -8.30
C ASP A 316 -2.82 28.50 -7.04
N VAL A 317 -2.79 27.63 -6.02
CA VAL A 317 -2.01 27.88 -4.79
C VAL A 317 -0.52 27.72 -5.08
N VAL A 318 -0.12 26.65 -5.76
CA VAL A 318 1.30 26.33 -6.00
C VAL A 318 1.92 27.27 -7.04
N ASN A 319 1.16 27.71 -8.04
CA ASN A 319 1.62 28.61 -9.11
C ASN A 319 1.62 30.09 -8.67
N SER A 320 1.04 30.44 -7.53
CA SER A 320 1.07 31.79 -6.96
C SER A 320 2.04 31.87 -5.78
N PRO A 321 3.13 32.64 -5.84
CA PRO A 321 4.07 32.80 -4.73
C PRO A 321 3.39 33.25 -3.43
N VAL A 322 2.46 34.20 -3.52
CA VAL A 322 1.74 34.74 -2.35
C VAL A 322 0.84 33.65 -1.71
N ARG A 323 0.00 32.97 -2.50
CA ARG A 323 -0.87 31.90 -2.00
C ARG A 323 -0.07 30.74 -1.40
N LYS A 324 1.07 30.41 -2.01
CA LYS A 324 1.96 29.36 -1.51
C LYS A 324 2.56 29.70 -0.14
N ILE A 325 3.00 30.95 0.07
CA ILE A 325 3.51 31.44 1.36
C ILE A 325 2.37 31.42 2.40
N LEU A 326 1.19 31.94 2.06
CA LEU A 326 0.03 31.95 2.96
C LEU A 326 -0.39 30.53 3.36
N ALA A 327 -0.43 29.58 2.42
CA ALA A 327 -0.71 28.18 2.71
C ALA A 327 0.35 27.56 3.63
N GLY A 328 1.63 27.88 3.44
CA GLY A 328 2.72 27.48 4.32
C GLY A 328 2.56 28.02 5.75
N MET A 329 2.25 29.32 5.90
CA MET A 329 2.00 29.97 7.18
C MET A 329 0.76 29.38 7.89
N GLN A 330 -0.34 29.20 7.16
CA GLN A 330 -1.56 28.57 7.67
C GLN A 330 -1.28 27.17 8.22
N TYR A 331 -0.53 26.36 7.47
CA TYR A 331 -0.16 25.02 7.93
C TYR A 331 0.80 25.07 9.14
N ALA A 332 1.79 25.95 9.13
CA ALA A 332 2.72 26.09 10.24
C ALA A 332 2.01 26.46 11.56
N ALA A 333 1.08 27.42 11.51
CA ALA A 333 0.35 27.90 12.68
C ALA A 333 -0.79 26.97 13.14
N PHE A 334 -1.58 26.44 12.20
CA PHE A 334 -2.87 25.80 12.52
C PHE A 334 -2.99 24.34 12.09
N ARG A 335 -2.00 23.79 11.32
CA ARG A 335 -2.07 22.44 10.74
C ARG A 335 -3.35 22.21 9.92
N ARG A 336 -3.76 23.22 9.14
CA ARG A 336 -4.95 23.25 8.27
C ARG A 336 -4.58 23.77 6.88
N GLY A 337 -5.52 23.71 5.94
CA GLY A 337 -5.37 24.24 4.60
C GLY A 337 -4.74 23.26 3.60
N PRO A 338 -4.30 23.74 2.43
CA PRO A 338 -3.92 22.92 1.29
C PRO A 338 -2.80 21.89 1.57
N LEU A 339 -1.89 22.15 2.54
CA LEU A 339 -0.82 21.20 2.87
C LEU A 339 -1.34 19.95 3.60
N THR A 340 -2.61 19.92 4.01
CA THR A 340 -3.25 18.72 4.57
C THR A 340 -3.87 17.81 3.52
N ILE A 341 -3.83 18.16 2.22
CA ILE A 341 -4.37 17.36 1.12
C ILE A 341 -3.61 16.05 0.99
N ALA A 342 -4.34 14.93 0.99
CA ALA A 342 -3.86 13.59 0.73
C ALA A 342 -4.00 13.22 -0.78
N ALA A 343 -3.72 11.97 -1.13
CA ALA A 343 -3.83 11.49 -2.51
C ALA A 343 -5.26 11.11 -2.92
N GLY A 344 -6.25 11.86 -2.48
CA GLY A 344 -7.68 11.72 -2.73
C GLY A 344 -8.43 12.46 -1.63
N THR A 345 -9.26 13.44 -1.99
CA THR A 345 -10.07 14.19 -1.03
C THR A 345 -11.45 13.55 -0.87
N SER A 346 -12.09 13.31 -2.00
CA SER A 346 -13.33 12.57 -2.13
C SER A 346 -13.17 11.46 -3.17
N GLY A 347 -14.15 10.61 -3.27
CA GLY A 347 -14.15 9.53 -4.24
C GLY A 347 -15.50 8.86 -4.34
N ALA A 348 -15.54 7.79 -5.10
CA ALA A 348 -16.71 6.96 -5.24
C ALA A 348 -16.33 5.51 -5.41
N PHE A 349 -17.21 4.62 -4.97
CA PHE A 349 -17.18 3.20 -5.26
C PHE A 349 -18.48 2.84 -5.98
N PHE A 350 -18.36 2.29 -7.17
CA PHE A 350 -19.54 1.94 -7.98
C PHE A 350 -19.32 0.66 -8.81
N LYS A 351 -20.40 0.15 -9.33
CA LYS A 351 -20.42 -1.04 -10.20
C LYS A 351 -20.44 -0.62 -11.66
N THR A 352 -19.56 -1.22 -12.47
CA THR A 352 -19.59 -1.02 -13.94
C THR A 352 -20.77 -1.72 -14.60
N SER A 353 -21.37 -2.71 -13.92
CA SER A 353 -22.56 -3.43 -14.37
C SER A 353 -23.52 -3.67 -13.20
N PRO A 354 -24.85 -3.54 -13.42
CA PRO A 354 -25.84 -3.86 -12.40
C PRO A 354 -25.89 -5.34 -12.00
N ARG A 355 -25.22 -6.21 -12.76
CA ARG A 355 -25.10 -7.64 -12.45
C ARG A 355 -24.07 -7.93 -11.37
N LEU A 356 -23.20 -6.99 -11.05
CA LEU A 356 -22.19 -7.14 -10.01
C LEU A 356 -22.81 -6.99 -8.62
N ALA A 357 -22.42 -7.87 -7.71
CA ALA A 357 -22.91 -7.81 -6.32
C ALA A 357 -22.33 -6.60 -5.58
N THR A 358 -21.06 -6.29 -5.82
CA THR A 358 -20.33 -5.23 -5.12
C THR A 358 -19.59 -4.32 -6.10
N PRO A 359 -19.20 -3.10 -5.71
CA PRO A 359 -18.38 -2.20 -6.52
C PRO A 359 -17.11 -2.84 -7.07
N ASP A 360 -16.79 -2.57 -8.30
CA ASP A 360 -15.58 -3.02 -9.00
C ASP A 360 -14.68 -1.86 -9.44
N ILE A 361 -15.11 -0.61 -9.24
CA ILE A 361 -14.33 0.61 -9.46
C ILE A 361 -14.29 1.45 -8.18
N GLN A 362 -13.09 1.96 -7.87
CA GLN A 362 -12.87 3.09 -6.96
C GLN A 362 -12.48 4.33 -7.76
N VAL A 363 -13.03 5.48 -7.42
CA VAL A 363 -12.61 6.78 -7.95
C VAL A 363 -11.83 7.54 -6.89
N HIS A 364 -10.68 8.09 -7.27
CA HIS A 364 -9.95 9.07 -6.47
C HIS A 364 -10.11 10.45 -7.10
N PHE A 365 -10.66 11.40 -6.37
CA PHE A 365 -10.79 12.78 -6.78
C PHE A 365 -9.72 13.63 -6.11
N LEU A 366 -9.00 14.43 -6.90
CA LEU A 366 -7.87 15.26 -6.50
C LEU A 366 -8.10 16.69 -6.96
N PRO A 367 -8.20 17.69 -6.07
CA PRO A 367 -8.41 19.10 -6.46
C PRO A 367 -7.12 19.73 -7.04
N PHE A 368 -6.40 18.98 -7.84
CA PHE A 368 -5.23 19.43 -8.60
C PHE A 368 -4.98 18.53 -9.81
N SER A 369 -4.15 19.03 -10.73
CA SER A 369 -3.79 18.30 -11.94
C SER A 369 -2.29 18.34 -12.21
N THR A 370 -1.77 17.23 -12.75
CA THR A 370 -0.38 17.02 -13.15
C THR A 370 -0.33 15.88 -14.18
N ASP A 371 0.67 15.86 -15.07
CA ASP A 371 0.86 14.75 -16.01
C ASP A 371 1.17 13.44 -15.29
N LYS A 372 2.06 13.46 -14.31
CA LYS A 372 2.43 12.29 -13.51
C LYS A 372 2.59 12.67 -12.04
N MET A 373 2.26 11.77 -11.15
CA MET A 373 2.48 11.99 -9.71
C MET A 373 3.97 12.24 -9.42
N GLY A 374 4.23 13.23 -8.53
CA GLY A 374 5.60 13.67 -8.21
C GLY A 374 6.21 14.61 -9.24
N GLU A 375 5.47 15.03 -10.27
CA GLU A 375 5.87 16.06 -11.23
C GLU A 375 5.25 17.42 -10.86
N LYS A 376 5.65 18.46 -11.62
CA LYS A 376 5.08 19.80 -11.45
C LYS A 376 3.59 19.78 -11.77
N LEU A 377 2.81 20.53 -10.99
CA LEU A 377 1.41 20.75 -11.30
C LEU A 377 1.27 21.56 -12.59
N HIS A 378 0.18 21.36 -13.33
CA HIS A 378 -0.11 22.17 -14.51
C HIS A 378 -0.17 23.66 -14.16
N TRP A 379 0.15 24.50 -15.11
CA TRP A 379 0.09 25.95 -14.95
C TRP A 379 -1.34 26.51 -14.91
N PHE A 380 -2.32 25.73 -15.44
CA PHE A 380 -3.73 26.08 -15.42
C PHE A 380 -4.44 25.51 -14.18
N SER A 381 -5.55 26.13 -13.81
CA SER A 381 -6.45 25.59 -12.79
C SER A 381 -7.09 24.31 -13.30
N GLY A 382 -6.93 23.20 -12.57
CA GLY A 382 -7.46 21.92 -13.00
C GLY A 382 -7.50 20.91 -11.87
N PHE A 383 -8.34 19.89 -12.04
CA PHE A 383 -8.45 18.76 -11.13
C PHE A 383 -8.30 17.42 -11.86
N THR A 384 -8.08 16.38 -11.11
CA THR A 384 -7.95 15.01 -11.62
C THR A 384 -8.97 14.12 -10.94
N ALA A 385 -9.66 13.30 -11.72
CA ALA A 385 -10.38 12.14 -11.22
C ALA A 385 -9.79 10.89 -11.85
N SER A 386 -9.51 9.84 -11.06
CA SER A 386 -8.95 8.60 -11.58
C SER A 386 -9.81 7.41 -11.18
N ILE A 387 -10.08 6.53 -12.14
CA ILE A 387 -10.65 5.23 -11.85
C ILE A 387 -9.54 4.27 -11.44
N CYS A 388 -9.91 3.29 -10.63
CA CYS A 388 -9.08 2.18 -10.19
C CYS A 388 -9.95 0.92 -10.18
N GLN A 389 -9.62 -0.07 -11.01
CA GLN A 389 -10.29 -1.37 -10.98
C GLN A 389 -9.94 -2.09 -9.68
N LEU A 390 -10.96 -2.52 -8.92
CA LEU A 390 -10.78 -3.08 -7.56
C LEU A 390 -10.38 -4.55 -7.56
N ARG A 391 -10.80 -5.32 -8.54
CA ARG A 391 -10.56 -6.76 -8.64
C ARG A 391 -9.96 -7.14 -9.99
N PRO A 392 -8.68 -6.82 -10.22
CA PRO A 392 -8.00 -7.22 -11.45
C PRO A 392 -7.84 -8.75 -11.49
N GLU A 393 -8.06 -9.34 -12.67
CA GLU A 393 -7.81 -10.76 -12.91
C GLU A 393 -6.38 -11.03 -13.40
N SER A 394 -5.70 -10.02 -13.92
CA SER A 394 -4.30 -10.12 -14.33
C SER A 394 -3.42 -10.56 -13.17
N ARG A 395 -2.51 -11.50 -13.44
CA ARG A 395 -1.52 -12.01 -12.48
C ARG A 395 -0.13 -11.84 -13.04
N GLY A 396 0.75 -11.41 -12.18
CA GLY A 396 2.14 -11.14 -12.50
C GLY A 396 3.10 -12.00 -11.70
N SER A 397 4.37 -11.59 -11.72
CA SER A 397 5.43 -12.29 -11.00
C SER A 397 6.54 -11.34 -10.57
N LEU A 398 7.28 -11.77 -9.55
CA LEU A 398 8.53 -11.14 -9.10
C LEU A 398 9.62 -12.20 -9.05
N ARG A 399 10.78 -11.90 -9.63
CA ARG A 399 11.95 -12.78 -9.64
C ARG A 399 13.22 -12.01 -9.31
N ILE A 400 14.15 -12.62 -8.61
CA ILE A 400 15.48 -12.03 -8.46
C ILE A 400 16.16 -11.91 -9.84
N ALA A 401 16.83 -10.80 -10.08
CA ALA A 401 17.64 -10.56 -11.28
C ALA A 401 19.13 -10.92 -11.05
N SER A 402 19.54 -11.11 -9.80
CA SER A 402 20.91 -11.39 -9.37
C SER A 402 20.90 -12.02 -7.97
N SER A 403 21.99 -12.65 -7.58
CA SER A 403 22.24 -13.06 -6.19
C SER A 403 22.66 -11.88 -5.29
N ASP A 404 22.89 -10.68 -5.83
CA ASP A 404 23.16 -9.47 -5.05
C ASP A 404 21.83 -8.85 -4.56
N PRO A 405 21.61 -8.76 -3.23
CA PRO A 405 20.41 -8.16 -2.62
C PRO A 405 20.19 -6.68 -2.96
N ALA A 406 21.22 -5.96 -3.39
CA ALA A 406 21.11 -4.57 -3.80
C ALA A 406 20.53 -4.40 -5.22
N THR A 407 20.54 -5.47 -6.01
CA THR A 407 19.97 -5.47 -7.37
C THR A 407 18.46 -5.51 -7.30
N PRO A 408 17.73 -4.57 -7.94
CA PRO A 408 16.28 -4.60 -8.03
C PRO A 408 15.77 -5.90 -8.66
N PRO A 409 14.66 -6.47 -8.15
CA PRO A 409 14.06 -7.66 -8.77
C PRO A 409 13.39 -7.32 -10.10
N GLU A 410 13.22 -8.32 -10.96
CA GLU A 410 12.34 -8.25 -12.13
C GLU A 410 10.88 -8.25 -11.66
N ILE A 411 10.13 -7.19 -11.95
CA ILE A 411 8.73 -7.01 -11.56
C ILE A 411 7.88 -7.00 -12.82
N ARG A 412 6.96 -7.94 -12.94
CA ARG A 412 5.99 -8.04 -14.04
C ARG A 412 4.60 -8.09 -13.42
N ILE A 413 3.79 -7.07 -13.64
CA ILE A 413 2.42 -7.01 -13.10
C ILE A 413 1.44 -7.65 -14.09
N ASN A 414 1.74 -7.53 -15.37
CA ASN A 414 0.91 -8.04 -16.46
C ASN A 414 -0.44 -7.31 -16.58
N TYR A 415 -0.44 -5.99 -16.42
CA TYR A 415 -1.65 -5.15 -16.51
C TYR A 415 -2.44 -5.38 -17.81
N LEU A 416 -3.78 -5.31 -17.73
CA LEU A 416 -4.71 -5.44 -18.86
C LEU A 416 -4.57 -6.77 -19.65
N ALA A 417 -4.03 -7.82 -19.04
CA ALA A 417 -3.85 -9.10 -19.72
C ALA A 417 -5.19 -9.77 -20.03
N THR A 418 -6.19 -9.63 -19.16
CA THR A 418 -7.50 -10.26 -19.32
C THR A 418 -8.50 -9.32 -20.00
N GLU A 419 -9.55 -9.88 -20.58
CA GLU A 419 -10.64 -9.09 -21.17
C GLU A 419 -11.46 -8.37 -20.10
N VAL A 420 -11.65 -9.00 -18.95
CA VAL A 420 -12.34 -8.42 -17.80
C VAL A 420 -11.64 -7.12 -17.38
N ASP A 421 -10.31 -7.13 -17.27
CA ASP A 421 -9.56 -5.93 -16.88
C ASP A 421 -9.69 -4.81 -17.91
N ARG A 422 -9.66 -5.15 -19.21
CA ARG A 422 -9.83 -4.18 -20.29
C ARG A 422 -11.23 -3.56 -20.28
N THR A 423 -12.25 -4.40 -20.23
CA THR A 423 -13.65 -3.96 -20.25
C THR A 423 -14.01 -3.13 -19.03
N THR A 424 -13.62 -3.58 -17.83
CA THR A 424 -13.90 -2.84 -16.57
C THR A 424 -13.28 -1.44 -16.58
N ASN A 425 -12.04 -1.30 -17.07
CA ASN A 425 -11.41 0.02 -17.15
C ASN A 425 -12.11 0.94 -18.17
N VAL A 426 -12.52 0.44 -19.33
CA VAL A 426 -13.27 1.21 -20.33
C VAL A 426 -14.62 1.65 -19.79
N GLU A 427 -15.41 0.74 -19.22
CA GLU A 427 -16.72 1.07 -18.63
C GLU A 427 -16.59 2.03 -17.44
N GLY A 428 -15.57 1.81 -16.59
CA GLY A 428 -15.25 2.73 -15.49
C GLY A 428 -14.99 4.16 -15.97
N LEU A 429 -14.24 4.35 -17.07
CA LEU A 429 -14.00 5.67 -17.67
C LEU A 429 -15.28 6.31 -18.21
N LYS A 430 -16.15 5.53 -18.85
CA LYS A 430 -17.45 6.04 -19.34
C LYS A 430 -18.33 6.53 -18.20
N ILE A 431 -18.40 5.77 -17.09
CA ILE A 431 -19.17 6.17 -15.91
C ILE A 431 -18.54 7.41 -15.27
N LEU A 432 -17.22 7.44 -15.09
CA LEU A 432 -16.53 8.60 -14.55
C LEU A 432 -16.82 9.86 -15.36
N ARG A 433 -16.79 9.80 -16.70
CA ARG A 433 -17.13 10.94 -17.55
C ARG A 433 -18.55 11.44 -17.34
N ARG A 434 -19.53 10.54 -17.14
CA ARG A 434 -20.91 10.97 -16.83
C ARG A 434 -20.95 11.76 -15.52
N ILE A 435 -20.20 11.31 -14.49
CA ILE A 435 -20.07 12.05 -13.23
C ILE A 435 -19.45 13.44 -13.47
N LEU A 436 -18.36 13.51 -14.25
CA LEU A 436 -17.64 14.75 -14.51
C LEU A 436 -18.43 15.76 -15.36
N GLN A 437 -19.44 15.30 -16.08
CA GLN A 437 -20.35 16.13 -16.91
C GLN A 437 -21.66 16.49 -16.17
N ALA A 438 -21.86 16.01 -14.94
CA ALA A 438 -23.08 16.27 -14.19
C ALA A 438 -23.21 17.74 -13.78
N PRO A 439 -24.47 18.26 -13.60
CA PRO A 439 -24.74 19.68 -13.36
C PRO A 439 -23.95 20.29 -12.20
N ALA A 440 -23.71 19.56 -11.13
CA ALA A 440 -22.98 20.08 -9.96
C ALA A 440 -21.53 20.51 -10.29
N LEU A 441 -20.87 19.89 -11.27
CA LEU A 441 -19.52 20.24 -11.71
C LEU A 441 -19.50 21.27 -12.85
N ALA A 442 -20.59 21.45 -13.58
CA ALA A 442 -20.67 22.37 -14.73
C ALA A 442 -20.19 23.82 -14.42
N PRO A 443 -20.44 24.42 -13.23
CA PRO A 443 -19.93 25.76 -12.92
C PRO A 443 -18.41 25.87 -12.79
N TYR A 444 -17.72 24.73 -12.68
CA TYR A 444 -16.27 24.65 -12.47
C TYR A 444 -15.50 24.20 -13.69
N VAL A 445 -16.10 23.41 -14.60
CA VAL A 445 -15.45 22.74 -15.71
C VAL A 445 -15.56 23.56 -16.99
N THR A 446 -14.44 23.70 -17.70
CA THR A 446 -14.44 24.27 -19.06
C THR A 446 -14.27 23.20 -20.14
N GLU A 447 -13.37 22.24 -19.91
CA GLU A 447 -13.09 21.17 -20.86
C GLU A 447 -12.42 19.98 -20.18
N GLU A 448 -12.50 18.82 -20.82
CA GLU A 448 -11.67 17.66 -20.51
C GLU A 448 -10.30 17.84 -21.20
N ALA A 449 -9.25 18.06 -20.42
CA ALA A 449 -7.91 18.34 -20.94
C ALA A 449 -7.13 17.05 -21.30
N ASP A 450 -7.35 15.95 -20.59
CA ASP A 450 -6.73 14.64 -20.87
C ASP A 450 -7.73 13.52 -20.46
N PRO A 451 -8.11 12.60 -21.36
CA PRO A 451 -7.70 12.41 -22.75
C PRO A 451 -8.29 13.39 -23.76
N GLY A 452 -9.28 14.17 -23.39
CA GLY A 452 -10.04 15.04 -24.28
C GLY A 452 -11.27 14.34 -24.89
N ALA A 453 -12.31 15.14 -25.22
CA ALA A 453 -13.63 14.65 -25.65
C ALA A 453 -13.60 13.80 -26.94
N SER A 454 -12.57 13.93 -27.78
CA SER A 454 -12.43 13.17 -29.02
C SER A 454 -12.10 11.69 -28.80
N VAL A 455 -11.55 11.31 -27.63
CA VAL A 455 -11.26 9.91 -27.25
C VAL A 455 -12.54 9.31 -26.65
N SER A 456 -13.45 8.79 -27.50
CA SER A 456 -14.80 8.40 -27.07
C SER A 456 -15.19 6.95 -27.37
N SER A 457 -14.61 6.31 -28.40
CA SER A 457 -14.88 4.90 -28.70
C SER A 457 -14.22 3.96 -27.69
N ASP A 458 -14.73 2.76 -27.53
CA ASP A 458 -14.18 1.74 -26.62
C ASP A 458 -12.72 1.44 -26.94
N GLU A 459 -12.39 1.33 -28.24
CA GLU A 459 -11.02 1.13 -28.71
C GLU A 459 -10.11 2.31 -28.35
N ALA A 460 -10.57 3.55 -28.54
CA ALA A 460 -9.82 4.76 -28.20
C ALA A 460 -9.61 4.87 -26.69
N LEU A 461 -10.63 4.54 -25.87
CA LEU A 461 -10.53 4.51 -24.42
C LEU A 461 -9.58 3.40 -23.94
N LEU A 462 -9.61 2.21 -24.55
CA LEU A 462 -8.68 1.14 -24.23
C LEU A 462 -7.23 1.53 -24.60
N ASN A 463 -7.02 2.15 -25.74
CA ASN A 463 -5.72 2.67 -26.13
C ASN A 463 -5.23 3.75 -25.16
N TYR A 464 -6.12 4.60 -24.68
CA TYR A 464 -5.81 5.56 -23.62
C TYR A 464 -5.40 4.86 -22.32
N CYS A 465 -6.11 3.78 -21.91
CA CYS A 465 -5.71 2.96 -20.77
C CYS A 465 -4.30 2.38 -20.95
N ARG A 466 -3.95 1.87 -22.13
CA ARG A 466 -2.60 1.36 -22.43
C ARG A 466 -1.53 2.43 -22.31
N GLN A 467 -1.78 3.60 -22.86
CA GLN A 467 -0.83 4.71 -22.89
C GLN A 467 -0.66 5.44 -21.56
N ARG A 468 -1.73 5.56 -20.76
CA ARG A 468 -1.79 6.38 -19.55
C ARG A 468 -1.96 5.58 -18.27
N GLY A 469 -2.41 4.33 -18.37
CA GLY A 469 -2.56 3.46 -17.21
C GLY A 469 -1.27 3.35 -16.41
N THR A 470 -1.39 3.39 -15.09
CA THR A 470 -0.28 3.30 -14.15
C THR A 470 -0.73 2.65 -12.85
N THR A 471 0.20 2.22 -12.03
CA THR A 471 -0.09 1.70 -10.69
C THR A 471 -0.78 2.73 -9.81
N ILE A 472 -1.56 2.28 -8.83
CA ILE A 472 -1.93 3.06 -7.64
C ILE A 472 -1.21 2.56 -6.38
N TYR A 473 -0.13 1.77 -6.58
CA TYR A 473 0.87 1.41 -5.57
C TYR A 473 0.39 0.38 -4.55
N HIS A 474 -0.43 -0.59 -4.97
CA HIS A 474 -1.04 -1.62 -4.12
C HIS A 474 -0.56 -3.07 -4.42
N PRO A 475 0.74 -3.34 -4.66
CA PRO A 475 1.18 -4.70 -4.97
C PRO A 475 0.97 -5.64 -3.80
N THR A 476 0.48 -6.87 -4.10
CA THR A 476 0.16 -7.91 -3.12
C THR A 476 0.46 -9.31 -3.65
N SER A 477 0.21 -10.33 -2.83
CA SER A 477 0.02 -11.75 -3.21
C SER A 477 1.28 -12.54 -3.59
N THR A 478 2.46 -11.95 -3.56
CA THR A 478 3.73 -12.60 -3.96
C THR A 478 4.27 -13.66 -2.99
N CYS A 479 3.65 -13.79 -1.81
CA CYS A 479 3.87 -14.86 -0.83
C CYS A 479 2.53 -15.31 -0.24
N ARG A 480 1.51 -15.50 -1.09
CA ARG A 480 0.11 -15.64 -0.67
C ARG A 480 -0.12 -16.80 0.30
N MET A 481 -1.06 -16.62 1.21
CA MET A 481 -1.56 -17.69 2.06
C MET A 481 -2.51 -18.60 1.29
N GLY A 482 -2.57 -19.87 1.69
CA GLY A 482 -3.45 -20.84 1.08
C GLY A 482 -3.11 -22.28 1.43
N ASN A 483 -3.89 -23.21 0.83
CA ASN A 483 -3.74 -24.65 1.03
C ASN A 483 -3.24 -25.39 -0.23
N ASP A 484 -3.25 -24.72 -1.38
CA ASP A 484 -2.83 -25.29 -2.65
C ASP A 484 -1.28 -25.36 -2.80
N PRO A 485 -0.76 -26.04 -3.81
CA PRO A 485 0.70 -26.22 -3.99
C PRO A 485 1.50 -24.92 -4.20
N LEU A 486 0.86 -23.84 -4.69
CA LEU A 486 1.52 -22.53 -4.89
C LEU A 486 1.41 -21.62 -3.66
N ALA A 487 0.69 -22.01 -2.61
CA ALA A 487 0.63 -21.24 -1.39
C ALA A 487 2.00 -21.23 -0.68
N VAL A 488 2.49 -20.03 -0.37
CA VAL A 488 3.80 -19.82 0.29
C VAL A 488 3.68 -19.94 1.79
N VAL A 489 2.60 -19.41 2.37
CA VAL A 489 2.36 -19.47 3.80
C VAL A 489 1.03 -20.16 4.12
N ASP A 490 0.92 -20.72 5.31
CA ASP A 490 -0.33 -21.27 5.85
C ASP A 490 -1.23 -20.16 6.46
N GLN A 491 -2.40 -20.53 7.00
CA GLN A 491 -3.35 -19.58 7.61
C GLN A 491 -2.80 -18.90 8.87
N ARG A 492 -1.71 -19.40 9.45
CA ARG A 492 -0.97 -18.76 10.55
C ARG A 492 0.23 -17.97 10.05
N LEU A 493 0.34 -17.77 8.73
CA LEU A 493 1.40 -17.04 8.04
C LEU A 493 2.80 -17.65 8.17
N ARG A 494 2.90 -18.93 8.55
CA ARG A 494 4.17 -19.68 8.60
C ARG A 494 4.56 -20.12 7.20
N VAL A 495 5.82 -19.95 6.84
CA VAL A 495 6.34 -20.43 5.54
C VAL A 495 6.23 -21.95 5.50
N ARG A 496 5.49 -22.48 4.54
CA ARG A 496 5.23 -23.91 4.43
C ARG A 496 6.53 -24.67 4.18
N GLY A 497 6.78 -25.70 4.99
CA GLY A 497 7.99 -26.53 4.90
C GLY A 497 9.25 -25.91 5.53
N ILE A 498 9.17 -24.76 6.17
CA ILE A 498 10.24 -24.09 6.92
C ILE A 498 9.77 -23.84 8.36
N GLU A 499 10.62 -24.15 9.32
CA GLU A 499 10.39 -23.84 10.74
C GLU A 499 10.97 -22.47 11.12
N GLY A 500 10.34 -21.79 12.10
CA GLY A 500 10.86 -20.54 12.65
C GLY A 500 10.84 -19.36 11.68
N LEU A 501 10.00 -19.40 10.63
CA LEU A 501 9.89 -18.35 9.62
C LEU A 501 8.43 -18.04 9.27
N ARG A 502 8.08 -16.76 9.32
CA ARG A 502 6.79 -16.25 8.79
C ARG A 502 7.00 -15.09 7.83
N VAL A 503 6.03 -14.91 6.96
CA VAL A 503 5.87 -13.68 6.17
C VAL A 503 4.65 -12.94 6.67
N VAL A 504 4.80 -11.66 6.99
CA VAL A 504 3.71 -10.83 7.54
C VAL A 504 3.75 -9.45 6.88
N ASP A 505 3.10 -9.31 5.75
CA ASP A 505 2.88 -8.04 5.03
C ASP A 505 1.84 -8.23 3.90
N GLY A 506 1.75 -7.30 2.97
CA GLY A 506 0.79 -7.38 1.86
C GLY A 506 1.03 -8.53 0.88
N SER A 507 2.21 -9.15 0.90
CA SER A 507 2.51 -10.29 0.03
C SER A 507 1.70 -11.54 0.35
N VAL A 508 1.17 -11.65 1.59
CA VAL A 508 0.42 -12.84 2.03
C VAL A 508 -1.05 -12.83 1.63
N MET A 509 -1.58 -11.73 1.13
CA MET A 509 -2.97 -11.66 0.68
C MET A 509 -3.20 -12.71 -0.42
N PRO A 510 -4.25 -13.56 -0.31
CA PRO A 510 -4.62 -14.49 -1.39
C PRO A 510 -5.10 -13.74 -2.63
N ASP A 511 -5.95 -12.73 -2.39
CA ASP A 511 -6.45 -11.76 -3.37
C ASP A 511 -6.28 -10.35 -2.85
N LEU A 512 -6.07 -9.42 -3.77
CA LEU A 512 -6.01 -7.99 -3.51
C LEU A 512 -7.36 -7.49 -2.98
N VAL A 513 -7.35 -6.74 -1.87
CA VAL A 513 -8.57 -6.15 -1.29
C VAL A 513 -9.09 -4.99 -2.14
N SER A 514 -10.40 -4.76 -2.14
CA SER A 514 -11.10 -3.73 -2.93
C SER A 514 -10.89 -2.32 -2.35
N GLY A 515 -9.66 -1.83 -2.40
CA GLY A 515 -9.30 -0.50 -1.89
C GLY A 515 -7.81 -0.34 -1.60
N ASN A 516 -7.48 0.69 -0.82
CA ASN A 516 -6.10 0.96 -0.41
C ASN A 516 -5.61 -0.10 0.59
N THR A 517 -4.42 -0.65 0.37
CA THR A 517 -3.95 -1.86 1.06
C THR A 517 -3.38 -1.64 2.46
N ASN A 518 -3.07 -0.39 2.86
CA ASN A 518 -2.35 -0.13 4.12
C ASN A 518 -3.11 -0.57 5.37
N ALA A 519 -4.43 -0.34 5.43
CA ALA A 519 -5.27 -0.75 6.57
C ALA A 519 -5.31 -2.27 6.71
N ALA A 520 -5.49 -3.00 5.59
CA ALA A 520 -5.48 -4.45 5.57
C ALA A 520 -4.12 -5.03 6.00
N ILE A 521 -3.00 -4.42 5.59
CA ILE A 521 -1.65 -4.84 6.02
C ILE A 521 -1.46 -4.67 7.53
N ILE A 522 -1.95 -3.58 8.10
CA ILE A 522 -1.91 -3.33 9.55
C ILE A 522 -2.77 -4.38 10.28
N MET A 523 -3.97 -4.66 9.79
CA MET A 523 -4.86 -5.70 10.33
C MET A 523 -4.19 -7.08 10.30
N ILE A 524 -3.58 -7.46 9.18
CA ILE A 524 -2.82 -8.71 9.06
C ILE A 524 -1.73 -8.80 10.15
N ALA A 525 -1.00 -7.73 10.38
CA ALA A 525 0.06 -7.70 11.38
C ALA A 525 -0.46 -7.72 12.83
N GLU A 526 -1.59 -7.07 13.12
CA GLU A 526 -2.27 -7.17 14.43
C GLU A 526 -2.69 -8.61 14.72
N LYS A 527 -3.32 -9.28 13.75
CA LYS A 527 -3.73 -10.69 13.85
C LYS A 527 -2.53 -11.63 13.96
N ALA A 528 -1.52 -11.43 13.12
CA ALA A 528 -0.28 -12.21 13.15
C ALA A 528 0.44 -12.12 14.49
N SER A 529 0.50 -10.93 15.09
CA SER A 529 1.13 -10.73 16.40
C SER A 529 0.47 -11.60 17.48
N GLU A 530 -0.85 -11.70 17.47
CA GLU A 530 -1.59 -12.56 18.38
C GLU A 530 -1.31 -14.03 18.13
N MET A 531 -1.33 -14.48 16.87
CA MET A 531 -1.00 -15.86 16.48
C MET A 531 0.42 -16.25 16.92
N ILE A 532 1.41 -15.37 16.73
CA ILE A 532 2.81 -15.58 17.12
C ILE A 532 2.94 -15.77 18.63
N LEU A 533 2.27 -14.91 19.41
CA LEU A 533 2.30 -14.99 20.87
C LEU A 533 1.55 -16.22 21.40
N GLN A 534 0.51 -16.69 20.71
CA GLN A 534 -0.18 -17.96 21.04
C GLN A 534 0.71 -19.16 20.77
N ASP A 535 1.39 -19.22 19.62
CA ASP A 535 2.27 -20.34 19.23
C ASP A 535 3.55 -20.42 20.10
N ALA A 536 3.94 -19.33 20.75
CA ALA A 536 5.10 -19.26 21.63
C ALA A 536 4.81 -19.69 23.10
N ARG A 537 3.54 -19.95 23.45
CA ARG A 537 3.12 -20.45 24.76
C ARG A 537 3.25 -21.96 24.85
#